data_694990644935687b02c65f8ded2fcd91
#
_entry.id   694990644935687b02c65f8ded2fcd91
#
_cell.length_a   1.000
_cell.length_b   1.000
_cell.length_c   1.000
_cell.angle_alpha   90.00
_cell.angle_beta   90.00
_cell.angle_gamma   90.00
#
_symmetry.space_group_name_H-M   'P 1'
#
loop_
_entity.id
_entity.type
_entity.pdbx_description
1 polymer ?
#
loop_
_entity_poly.entity_id
_entity_poly.type
_entity_poly.pdbx_seq_one_letter_code
_entity_poly.pdbx_strand_id
1 'polypeptide(L)'
;MCIRDSGSKTIWLGETEYRHRMQWAIGITLRPGKSYMEISGRLINSTQNNNSMLYWSNVSTLVDENYQICFPQSTEFVTFHCKNWFAHWPVTHEPFNDMDFYKNGVDASWWKNHYMSNSMFIHDQKEDFVAGYDHGRHAGTMLVGNHNIIKGGKFWLWGPNSEWDTRILTDTSGHYCELMVGAYSDNQPDYNWSFPYESKEFTHYWYGIRDMGGVKAGSRHAALNLDRLSSDRVLVGANATEKYAKLTLELRHGDEVLYTRSGA
;
A
#
# COMPACT_ATOMS: atom_id res chain seq x y z
N MET A 1 -18.55 17.01 -9.91
CA MET A 1 -19.53 16.40 -10.86
C MET A 1 -19.71 14.94 -10.47
N CYS A 2 -20.93 14.49 -10.26
CA CYS A 2 -21.23 13.10 -9.90
C CYS A 2 -21.77 12.38 -11.13
N ILE A 3 -21.08 11.36 -11.62
CA ILE A 3 -21.51 10.54 -12.74
C ILE A 3 -22.12 9.25 -12.19
N ARG A 4 -23.32 8.91 -12.60
CA ARG A 4 -24.00 7.66 -12.25
C ARG A 4 -23.92 6.71 -13.44
N ASP A 5 -23.24 5.60 -13.24
CA ASP A 5 -23.22 4.49 -14.19
C ASP A 5 -23.58 3.20 -13.45
N SER A 6 -24.52 2.42 -14.01
CA SER A 6 -24.93 1.08 -13.51
C SER A 6 -25.03 0.95 -11.99
N GLY A 7 -25.50 1.98 -11.29
CA GLY A 7 -25.58 2.05 -9.84
C GLY A 7 -24.31 2.48 -9.14
N SER A 8 -23.18 2.57 -9.82
CA SER A 8 -21.92 3.13 -9.29
C SER A 8 -22.02 4.64 -9.09
N LYS A 9 -21.27 5.15 -8.12
CA LYS A 9 -21.17 6.60 -7.87
C LYS A 9 -19.70 7.01 -7.90
N THR A 10 -19.40 8.02 -8.72
CA THR A 10 -18.05 8.58 -8.83
C THR A 10 -18.07 10.06 -8.52
N ILE A 11 -17.14 10.50 -7.66
CA ILE A 11 -16.82 11.91 -7.46
C ILE A 11 -15.51 12.18 -8.21
N TRP A 12 -15.54 13.20 -9.06
CA TRP A 12 -14.35 13.67 -9.75
C TRP A 12 -13.85 14.96 -9.13
N LEU A 13 -12.55 14.98 -8.83
CA LEU A 13 -11.79 16.15 -8.40
C LEU A 13 -10.74 16.43 -9.46
N GLY A 14 -10.45 17.69 -9.72
CA GLY A 14 -9.43 18.02 -10.71
C GLY A 14 -9.05 19.49 -10.64
N GLU A 15 -7.86 19.79 -11.12
CA GLU A 15 -7.30 21.14 -11.12
C GLU A 15 -6.35 21.31 -12.31
N THR A 16 -6.13 22.57 -12.70
CA THR A 16 -5.05 22.98 -13.59
C THR A 16 -4.00 23.72 -12.78
N GLU A 17 -2.79 23.20 -12.71
CA GLU A 17 -1.66 23.84 -12.07
C GLU A 17 -1.25 25.08 -12.90
N TYR A 18 -1.14 26.25 -12.26
CA TYR A 18 -1.01 27.53 -12.94
C TYR A 18 0.37 27.81 -13.57
N ARG A 19 1.43 27.25 -13.00
CA ARG A 19 2.81 27.53 -13.43
C ARG A 19 3.17 26.79 -14.73
N HIS A 20 2.92 25.49 -14.72
CA HIS A 20 3.28 24.60 -15.85
C HIS A 20 2.07 24.16 -16.66
N ARG A 21 0.86 24.58 -16.28
CA ARG A 21 -0.41 24.26 -16.97
C ARG A 21 -0.69 22.77 -17.05
N MET A 22 -0.09 21.98 -16.15
CA MET A 22 -0.43 20.59 -15.98
C MET A 22 -1.84 20.46 -15.41
N GLN A 23 -2.56 19.47 -15.89
CA GLN A 23 -3.91 19.17 -15.37
C GLN A 23 -3.91 17.80 -14.73
N TRP A 24 -4.72 17.65 -13.69
CA TRP A 24 -5.00 16.35 -13.12
C TRP A 24 -6.49 16.19 -12.82
N ALA A 25 -6.94 14.93 -12.89
CA ALA A 25 -8.27 14.56 -12.46
C ALA A 25 -8.22 13.22 -11.71
N ILE A 26 -8.88 13.15 -10.55
CA ILE A 26 -8.99 11.94 -9.74
C ILE A 26 -10.47 11.61 -9.58
N GLY A 27 -10.84 10.42 -9.99
CA GLY A 27 -12.17 9.85 -9.78
C GLY A 27 -12.16 8.86 -8.62
N ILE A 28 -13.03 9.07 -7.63
CA ILE A 28 -13.24 8.18 -6.50
C ILE A 28 -14.57 7.49 -6.72
N THR A 29 -14.55 6.18 -6.96
CA THR A 29 -15.74 5.39 -7.33
C THR A 29 -16.06 4.34 -6.28
N LEU A 30 -17.34 4.30 -5.89
CA LEU A 30 -17.92 3.22 -5.12
C LEU A 30 -18.90 2.43 -6.01
N ARG A 31 -18.77 1.09 -5.98
CA ARG A 31 -19.61 0.18 -6.78
C ARG A 31 -20.52 -0.64 -5.87
N PRO A 32 -21.80 -0.81 -6.22
CA PRO A 32 -22.71 -1.67 -5.46
C PRO A 32 -22.13 -3.08 -5.30
N GLY A 33 -22.23 -3.62 -4.09
CA GLY A 33 -21.79 -4.98 -3.79
C GLY A 33 -20.28 -5.18 -3.70
N LYS A 34 -19.47 -4.10 -3.82
CA LYS A 34 -18.01 -4.14 -3.65
C LYS A 34 -17.61 -3.45 -2.36
N SER A 35 -16.62 -4.00 -1.65
CA SER A 35 -16.04 -3.42 -0.43
C SER A 35 -14.73 -2.68 -0.67
N TYR A 36 -14.45 -2.28 -1.90
CA TYR A 36 -13.30 -1.44 -2.23
C TYR A 36 -13.71 -0.06 -2.74
N MET A 37 -12.83 0.88 -2.58
CA MET A 37 -12.84 2.18 -3.23
C MET A 37 -11.90 2.12 -4.44
N GLU A 38 -12.42 2.43 -5.63
CA GLU A 38 -11.64 2.50 -6.86
C GLU A 38 -11.20 3.95 -7.07
N ILE A 39 -9.90 4.14 -7.25
CA ILE A 39 -9.29 5.43 -7.55
C ILE A 39 -8.78 5.41 -8.98
N SER A 40 -9.34 6.26 -9.83
CA SER A 40 -8.88 6.46 -11.21
C SER A 40 -8.23 7.82 -11.32
N GLY A 41 -7.00 7.87 -11.81
CA GLY A 41 -6.24 9.09 -12.00
C GLY A 41 -5.95 9.38 -13.46
N ARG A 42 -5.95 10.65 -13.80
CA ARG A 42 -5.51 11.15 -15.10
C ARG A 42 -4.63 12.37 -14.90
N LEU A 43 -3.43 12.33 -15.46
CA LEU A 43 -2.46 13.42 -15.47
C LEU A 43 -2.26 13.86 -16.91
N ILE A 44 -2.49 15.13 -17.21
CA ILE A 44 -2.56 15.64 -18.57
C ILE A 44 -1.57 16.78 -18.73
N ASN A 45 -0.67 16.63 -19.67
CA ASN A 45 0.18 17.71 -20.17
C ASN A 45 -0.46 18.33 -21.41
N SER A 46 -1.17 19.44 -21.26
CA SER A 46 -1.80 20.15 -22.37
C SER A 46 -0.89 21.18 -23.05
N THR A 47 0.41 21.15 -22.73
CA THR A 47 1.40 22.12 -23.26
C THR A 47 2.28 21.50 -24.34
N GLN A 48 3.02 22.34 -25.03
CA GLN A 48 4.03 21.95 -26.02
C GLN A 48 5.40 21.59 -25.42
N ASN A 49 5.54 21.64 -24.10
CA ASN A 49 6.78 21.37 -23.38
C ASN A 49 6.71 20.04 -22.63
N ASN A 50 7.85 19.39 -22.42
CA ASN A 50 7.96 18.30 -21.47
C ASN A 50 7.79 18.85 -20.05
N ASN A 51 6.96 18.21 -19.25
CA ASN A 51 6.77 18.56 -17.86
C ASN A 51 6.98 17.32 -16.95
N SER A 52 7.58 17.53 -15.81
CA SER A 52 7.69 16.47 -14.81
C SER A 52 6.38 16.29 -14.05
N MET A 53 6.13 15.07 -13.60
CA MET A 53 5.00 14.73 -12.75
C MET A 53 5.43 13.80 -11.62
N LEU A 54 4.68 13.86 -10.52
CA LEU A 54 4.77 12.93 -9.42
C LEU A 54 3.37 12.73 -8.84
N TYR A 55 2.94 11.50 -8.69
CA TYR A 55 1.66 11.14 -8.07
C TYR A 55 1.88 10.27 -6.85
N TRP A 56 1.14 10.57 -5.79
CA TRP A 56 1.06 9.76 -4.58
C TRP A 56 -0.38 9.61 -4.11
N SER A 57 -0.69 8.40 -3.65
CA SER A 57 -1.92 8.11 -2.93
C SER A 57 -1.57 7.59 -1.55
N ASN A 58 -2.02 8.29 -0.53
CA ASN A 58 -1.69 8.01 0.87
C ASN A 58 -2.96 7.66 1.63
N VAL A 59 -2.87 6.63 2.47
CA VAL A 59 -3.89 6.29 3.46
C VAL A 59 -3.24 6.28 4.84
N SER A 60 -3.76 7.09 5.76
CA SER A 60 -3.34 7.11 7.16
C SER A 60 -4.09 6.07 7.96
N THR A 61 -3.37 5.28 8.73
CA THR A 61 -3.92 4.32 9.69
C THR A 61 -3.33 4.55 11.06
N LEU A 62 -4.16 4.45 12.11
CA LEU A 62 -3.65 4.46 13.49
C LEU A 62 -2.76 3.26 13.72
N VAL A 63 -1.68 3.46 14.48
CA VAL A 63 -0.71 2.41 14.76
C VAL A 63 -0.41 2.31 16.26
N ASP A 64 -0.08 1.10 16.67
CA ASP A 64 0.46 0.77 17.97
C ASP A 64 1.45 -0.41 17.84
N GLU A 65 1.91 -0.97 18.95
CA GLU A 65 2.86 -2.08 18.98
C GLU A 65 2.43 -3.34 18.22
N ASN A 66 1.13 -3.46 17.90
CA ASN A 66 0.55 -4.59 17.16
C ASN A 66 0.45 -4.37 15.66
N TYR A 67 0.85 -3.20 15.17
CA TYR A 67 0.75 -2.86 13.76
C TYR A 67 1.94 -3.38 12.95
N GLN A 68 1.64 -4.06 11.84
CA GLN A 68 2.61 -4.61 10.91
C GLN A 68 2.38 -4.07 9.49
N ILE A 69 3.45 -3.60 8.84
CA ILE A 69 3.48 -3.27 7.42
C ILE A 69 3.64 -4.58 6.64
N CYS A 70 2.76 -4.82 5.68
CA CYS A 70 2.76 -6.03 4.86
C CYS A 70 3.12 -5.66 3.42
N PHE A 71 4.39 -5.73 3.09
CA PHE A 71 4.87 -5.67 1.71
C PHE A 71 4.79 -7.05 1.06
N PRO A 72 4.78 -7.13 -0.28
CA PRO A 72 4.86 -8.40 -0.99
C PRO A 72 5.99 -9.29 -0.51
N GLN A 73 5.77 -10.59 -0.55
CA GLN A 73 6.78 -11.58 -0.11
C GLN A 73 8.03 -11.60 -1.00
N SER A 74 7.91 -11.13 -2.23
CA SER A 74 9.02 -10.97 -3.18
C SER A 74 9.90 -9.75 -2.87
N THR A 75 9.54 -8.92 -1.89
CA THR A 75 10.34 -7.76 -1.49
C THR A 75 11.58 -8.22 -0.74
N GLU A 76 12.74 -8.09 -1.35
CA GLU A 76 14.04 -8.41 -0.75
C GLU A 76 14.72 -7.18 -0.15
N PHE A 77 14.51 -6.04 -0.79
CA PHE A 77 15.13 -4.77 -0.43
C PHE A 77 14.13 -3.63 -0.39
N VAL A 78 14.42 -2.69 0.48
CA VAL A 78 13.77 -1.38 0.57
C VAL A 78 14.82 -0.29 0.47
N THR A 79 14.39 0.91 0.06
CA THR A 79 15.22 2.11 0.12
C THR A 79 14.66 3.07 1.13
N PHE A 80 15.53 3.78 1.83
CA PHE A 80 15.14 4.88 2.70
C PHE A 80 14.76 6.12 1.88
N HIS A 81 14.21 7.12 2.54
CA HIS A 81 13.85 8.37 1.90
C HIS A 81 15.07 8.96 1.16
N CYS A 82 14.84 9.55 -0.01
CA CYS A 82 15.85 10.03 -0.95
C CYS A 82 16.68 8.93 -1.66
N LYS A 83 16.35 7.66 -1.48
CA LYS A 83 17.00 6.51 -2.16
C LYS A 83 18.53 6.44 -2.06
N ASN A 84 19.09 7.00 -1.00
CA ASN A 84 20.56 7.02 -0.79
C ASN A 84 21.08 5.72 -0.19
N TRP A 85 20.24 4.98 0.51
CA TRP A 85 20.59 3.73 1.17
C TRP A 85 19.56 2.65 0.91
N PHE A 86 20.06 1.41 0.89
CA PHE A 86 19.26 0.21 0.81
C PHE A 86 19.29 -0.51 2.14
N ALA A 87 18.22 -1.22 2.45
CA ALA A 87 18.13 -2.15 3.56
C ALA A 87 17.44 -3.42 3.12
N HIS A 88 17.80 -4.55 3.76
CA HIS A 88 17.06 -5.80 3.59
C HIS A 88 15.66 -5.69 4.19
N TRP A 89 14.74 -6.46 3.65
CA TRP A 89 13.35 -6.50 4.11
C TRP A 89 12.85 -7.96 4.27
N PRO A 90 12.08 -8.30 5.31
CA PRO A 90 11.64 -7.43 6.42
C PRO A 90 12.70 -7.24 7.51
N VAL A 91 13.69 -8.13 7.62
CA VAL A 91 14.76 -8.06 8.62
C VAL A 91 15.91 -7.23 8.06
N THR A 92 16.06 -6.03 8.61
CA THR A 92 17.12 -5.10 8.22
C THR A 92 18.29 -5.14 9.20
N HIS A 93 19.49 -5.00 8.67
CA HIS A 93 20.76 -4.93 9.40
C HIS A 93 21.50 -3.60 9.17
N GLU A 94 20.95 -2.78 8.30
CA GLU A 94 21.58 -1.54 7.87
C GLU A 94 21.23 -0.40 8.81
N PRO A 95 22.19 0.42 9.23
CA PRO A 95 21.93 1.61 10.04
C PRO A 95 21.21 2.67 9.21
N PHE A 96 20.37 3.46 9.86
CA PHE A 96 19.72 4.62 9.28
C PHE A 96 19.94 5.85 10.16
N ASN A 97 20.42 6.97 9.56
CA ASN A 97 20.71 8.22 10.26
C ASN A 97 21.53 8.03 11.55
N ASP A 98 22.62 7.28 11.45
CA ASP A 98 23.53 6.95 12.56
C ASP A 98 22.89 6.16 13.72
N MET A 99 21.69 5.62 13.52
CA MET A 99 21.02 4.79 14.51
C MET A 99 21.42 3.33 14.38
N ASP A 100 21.95 2.79 15.47
CA ASP A 100 22.53 1.44 15.54
C ASP A 100 21.51 0.32 15.80
N PHE A 101 20.24 0.64 15.94
CA PHE A 101 19.25 -0.35 16.36
C PHE A 101 18.95 -1.44 15.32
N TYR A 102 19.46 -1.29 14.12
CA TYR A 102 19.40 -2.33 13.09
C TYR A 102 20.58 -3.30 13.07
N LYS A 103 21.63 -3.06 13.85
CA LYS A 103 22.87 -3.87 13.85
C LYS A 103 22.66 -5.37 14.06
N ASN A 104 21.70 -5.75 14.89
CA ASN A 104 21.45 -7.15 15.25
C ASN A 104 20.38 -7.82 14.40
N GLY A 105 19.93 -7.17 13.35
CA GLY A 105 18.79 -7.61 12.56
C GLY A 105 17.47 -7.33 13.28
N VAL A 106 16.71 -6.39 12.74
CA VAL A 106 15.41 -5.99 13.28
C VAL A 106 14.36 -6.18 12.21
N ASP A 107 13.25 -6.81 12.54
CA ASP A 107 12.09 -6.91 11.66
C ASP A 107 11.42 -5.55 11.53
N ALA A 108 11.78 -4.82 10.47
CA ALA A 108 11.30 -3.48 10.17
C ALA A 108 9.85 -3.45 9.67
N SER A 109 9.19 -4.59 9.52
CA SER A 109 7.76 -4.63 9.22
C SER A 109 6.89 -4.21 10.40
N TRP A 110 7.39 -4.32 11.64
CA TRP A 110 6.65 -3.95 12.84
C TRP A 110 6.90 -2.50 13.25
N TRP A 111 5.83 -1.73 13.42
CA TRP A 111 5.90 -0.32 13.87
C TRP A 111 6.72 -0.14 15.15
N LYS A 112 6.54 -0.99 16.14
CA LYS A 112 7.24 -0.93 17.44
C LYS A 112 8.77 -1.04 17.34
N ASN A 113 9.27 -1.57 16.23
CA ASN A 113 10.69 -1.75 16.00
C ASN A 113 11.37 -0.52 15.38
N HIS A 114 10.61 0.52 15.06
CA HIS A 114 11.14 1.79 14.60
C HIS A 114 11.30 2.75 15.76
N TYR A 115 12.53 3.18 16.00
CA TYR A 115 12.81 4.11 17.09
C TYR A 115 12.24 5.51 16.83
N MET A 116 12.40 6.01 15.62
CA MET A 116 11.97 7.34 15.17
C MET A 116 11.07 7.25 13.93
N SER A 117 10.56 8.40 13.50
CA SER A 117 9.83 8.49 12.23
C SER A 117 10.71 8.07 11.07
N ASN A 118 10.19 7.23 10.21
CA ASN A 118 10.92 6.62 9.12
C ASN A 118 10.04 6.34 7.92
N SER A 119 10.62 6.30 6.74
CA SER A 119 9.96 5.83 5.53
C SER A 119 10.84 4.86 4.75
N MET A 120 10.22 3.79 4.28
CA MET A 120 10.87 2.79 3.45
C MET A 120 10.03 2.54 2.19
N PHE A 121 10.71 2.40 1.07
CA PHE A 121 10.14 2.18 -0.24
C PHE A 121 10.51 0.80 -0.72
N ILE A 122 9.57 0.06 -1.29
CA ILE A 122 9.87 -1.20 -1.98
C ILE A 122 10.83 -0.92 -3.13
N HIS A 123 11.98 -1.60 -3.13
CA HIS A 123 12.86 -1.63 -4.28
C HIS A 123 12.42 -2.76 -5.21
N ASP A 124 12.25 -2.44 -6.51
CA ASP A 124 11.85 -3.41 -7.54
C ASP A 124 10.55 -4.18 -7.20
N GLN A 125 9.46 -3.44 -6.99
CA GLN A 125 8.16 -4.02 -6.69
C GLN A 125 7.68 -4.96 -7.82
N LYS A 126 7.38 -6.21 -7.47
CA LYS A 126 6.99 -7.28 -8.42
C LYS A 126 5.53 -7.72 -8.27
N GLU A 127 4.83 -7.27 -7.26
CA GLU A 127 3.46 -7.67 -6.96
C GLU A 127 2.55 -6.45 -6.80
N ASP A 128 1.26 -6.68 -7.01
CA ASP A 128 0.25 -5.63 -7.19
C ASP A 128 -0.32 -5.07 -5.87
N PHE A 129 0.33 -5.27 -4.72
CA PHE A 129 -0.25 -4.82 -3.47
C PHE A 129 0.75 -4.22 -2.47
N VAL A 130 0.21 -3.43 -1.55
CA VAL A 130 0.81 -3.00 -0.29
C VAL A 130 -0.28 -3.04 0.78
N ALA A 131 0.05 -3.47 1.99
CA ALA A 131 -0.92 -3.54 3.06
C ALA A 131 -0.31 -3.17 4.42
N GLY A 132 -1.18 -2.94 5.38
CA GLY A 132 -0.86 -2.90 6.79
C GLY A 132 -1.93 -3.62 7.58
N TYR A 133 -1.53 -4.29 8.65
CA TYR A 133 -2.42 -5.09 9.48
C TYR A 133 -2.16 -4.85 10.97
N ASP A 134 -3.20 -4.56 11.70
CA ASP A 134 -3.18 -4.43 13.16
C ASP A 134 -3.64 -5.75 13.78
N HIS A 135 -2.70 -6.47 14.39
CA HIS A 135 -2.94 -7.77 15.00
C HIS A 135 -3.76 -7.66 16.30
N GLY A 136 -3.76 -6.51 16.96
CA GLY A 136 -4.56 -6.25 18.14
C GLY A 136 -6.03 -5.99 17.81
N ARG A 137 -6.29 -5.26 16.72
CA ARG A 137 -7.64 -4.96 16.24
C ARG A 137 -8.17 -6.00 15.26
N HIS A 138 -7.34 -6.94 14.82
CA HIS A 138 -7.65 -7.93 13.79
C HIS A 138 -8.16 -7.31 12.48
N ALA A 139 -7.62 -6.17 12.11
CA ALA A 139 -8.05 -5.40 10.96
C ALA A 139 -6.87 -4.75 10.24
N GLY A 140 -7.04 -4.45 8.98
CA GLY A 140 -5.99 -3.80 8.19
C GLY A 140 -6.52 -3.08 6.97
N THR A 141 -5.59 -2.49 6.24
CA THR A 141 -5.85 -1.76 5.00
C THR A 141 -5.03 -2.36 3.88
N MET A 142 -5.67 -2.57 2.76
CA MET A 142 -5.07 -3.11 1.54
C MET A 142 -5.14 -2.10 0.42
N LEU A 143 -4.02 -1.88 -0.25
CA LEU A 143 -3.95 -1.21 -1.55
C LEU A 143 -3.58 -2.23 -2.62
N VAL A 144 -4.24 -2.14 -3.76
CA VAL A 144 -3.96 -2.96 -4.94
C VAL A 144 -3.91 -2.10 -6.20
N GLY A 145 -2.89 -2.30 -7.02
CA GLY A 145 -2.72 -1.64 -8.32
C GLY A 145 -1.64 -2.34 -9.14
N ASN A 146 -1.77 -2.32 -10.46
CA ASN A 146 -0.77 -2.93 -11.35
C ASN A 146 0.63 -2.36 -11.08
N HIS A 147 1.54 -3.16 -10.54
CA HIS A 147 2.89 -2.74 -10.13
C HIS A 147 3.73 -2.14 -11.26
N ASN A 148 3.40 -2.42 -12.52
CA ASN A 148 4.08 -1.79 -13.67
C ASN A 148 3.74 -0.30 -13.84
N ILE A 149 2.60 0.14 -13.29
CA ILE A 149 2.12 1.52 -13.33
C ILE A 149 2.08 2.11 -11.94
N ILE A 150 1.47 1.40 -10.97
CA ILE A 150 1.34 1.78 -9.57
C ILE A 150 2.58 1.28 -8.83
N LYS A 151 3.63 2.07 -8.90
CA LYS A 151 4.95 1.77 -8.35
C LYS A 151 5.16 2.42 -6.99
N GLY A 152 6.30 2.14 -6.39
CA GLY A 152 6.78 2.83 -5.22
C GLY A 152 5.94 2.56 -3.98
N GLY A 153 5.53 1.30 -3.78
CA GLY A 153 4.94 0.88 -2.52
C GLY A 153 5.81 1.36 -1.36
N LYS A 154 5.22 2.10 -0.45
CA LYS A 154 5.94 2.83 0.60
C LYS A 154 5.10 2.90 1.86
N PHE A 155 5.77 3.00 2.99
CA PHE A 155 5.18 3.57 4.19
C PHE A 155 5.98 4.78 4.67
N TRP A 156 5.31 5.68 5.34
CA TRP A 156 5.89 6.59 6.32
C TRP A 156 5.21 6.31 7.66
N LEU A 157 5.99 6.15 8.71
CA LEU A 157 5.44 5.95 10.03
C LEU A 157 5.94 7.00 11.00
N TRP A 158 5.09 7.35 11.92
CA TRP A 158 5.43 8.15 13.06
C TRP A 158 5.91 7.22 14.18
N GLY A 159 7.23 7.21 14.39
CA GLY A 159 7.86 6.30 15.34
C GLY A 159 7.49 6.60 16.79
N PRO A 160 7.60 5.59 17.67
CA PRO A 160 7.19 5.70 19.08
C PRO A 160 7.94 6.77 19.87
N ASN A 161 9.18 7.08 19.49
CA ASN A 161 10.01 8.11 20.12
C ASN A 161 10.23 9.33 19.21
N SER A 162 9.28 9.59 18.33
CA SER A 162 9.36 10.78 17.48
C SER A 162 9.40 12.04 18.33
N GLU A 163 10.31 12.94 18.00
CA GLU A 163 10.45 14.27 18.60
C GLU A 163 9.26 15.22 18.29
N TRP A 164 8.39 14.80 17.37
CA TRP A 164 7.24 15.60 16.97
C TRP A 164 6.09 15.43 17.96
N ASP A 165 5.53 16.54 18.38
CA ASP A 165 4.34 16.55 19.20
C ASP A 165 3.15 15.93 18.44
N THR A 166 2.51 14.91 19.03
CA THR A 166 1.36 14.22 18.45
C THR A 166 0.23 15.18 18.06
N ARG A 167 0.07 16.28 18.77
CA ARG A 167 -0.94 17.31 18.49
C ARG A 167 -0.74 18.04 17.16
N ILE A 168 0.46 18.01 16.59
CA ILE A 168 0.75 18.68 15.31
C ILE A 168 0.11 17.95 14.13
N LEU A 169 0.05 16.61 14.17
CA LEU A 169 -0.39 15.79 13.03
C LEU A 169 -1.73 15.10 13.25
N THR A 170 -2.02 14.66 14.49
CA THR A 170 -3.20 13.83 14.76
C THR A 170 -4.02 14.29 15.96
N ASP A 171 -3.77 15.50 16.47
CA ASP A 171 -4.40 16.04 17.69
C ASP A 171 -4.24 15.07 18.88
N THR A 172 -5.30 14.35 19.23
CA THR A 172 -5.32 13.37 20.32
C THR A 172 -5.39 11.91 19.83
N SER A 173 -5.35 11.68 18.52
CA SER A 173 -5.55 10.33 17.95
C SER A 173 -4.35 9.41 18.07
N GLY A 174 -3.17 9.92 18.45
CA GLY A 174 -1.95 9.14 18.62
C GLY A 174 -1.12 8.99 17.33
N HIS A 175 -0.23 8.01 17.31
CA HIS A 175 0.66 7.76 16.20
C HIS A 175 -0.07 7.15 14.99
N TYR A 176 0.45 7.39 13.79
CA TYR A 176 -0.11 6.84 12.56
C TYR A 176 0.97 6.37 11.60
N CYS A 177 0.56 5.54 10.66
CA CYS A 177 1.33 5.13 9.52
C CYS A 177 0.61 5.56 8.24
N GLU A 178 1.34 6.11 7.29
CA GLU A 178 0.86 6.31 5.93
C GLU A 178 1.30 5.13 5.07
N LEU A 179 0.35 4.41 4.52
CA LEU A 179 0.60 3.48 3.43
C LEU A 179 0.43 4.25 2.12
N MET A 180 1.39 4.10 1.22
CA MET A 180 1.46 4.93 0.02
C MET A 180 1.81 4.11 -1.22
N VAL A 181 1.36 4.60 -2.37
CA VAL A 181 1.83 4.19 -3.69
C VAL A 181 1.97 5.40 -4.59
N GLY A 182 2.90 5.32 -5.53
CA GLY A 182 3.05 6.26 -6.62
C GLY A 182 2.39 5.77 -7.91
N ALA A 183 2.54 6.52 -8.99
CA ALA A 183 2.23 6.08 -10.34
C ALA A 183 3.33 6.53 -11.31
N TYR A 184 3.78 5.60 -12.15
CA TYR A 184 4.84 5.77 -13.16
C TYR A 184 6.25 6.04 -12.62
N SER A 185 6.41 6.34 -11.36
CA SER A 185 7.70 6.54 -10.69
C SER A 185 7.65 6.02 -9.26
N ASP A 186 8.81 5.66 -8.73
CA ASP A 186 8.90 5.08 -7.38
C ASP A 186 8.88 6.12 -6.29
N ASN A 187 9.17 7.35 -6.54
CA ASN A 187 9.21 8.49 -5.63
C ASN A 187 10.46 9.38 -5.78
N GLN A 188 10.45 10.48 -5.05
CA GLN A 188 11.61 11.38 -4.96
C GLN A 188 12.90 10.64 -4.65
N PRO A 189 14.00 10.95 -5.34
CA PRO A 189 14.14 12.06 -6.30
C PRO A 189 13.63 11.75 -7.72
N ASP A 190 13.06 10.57 -7.95
CA ASP A 190 12.64 10.12 -9.27
C ASP A 190 11.26 10.70 -9.62
N TYR A 191 11.25 11.54 -10.63
CA TYR A 191 10.03 12.04 -11.26
C TYR A 191 9.83 11.32 -12.59
N ASN A 192 8.58 11.20 -13.02
CA ASN A 192 8.26 10.80 -14.38
C ASN A 192 8.04 12.04 -15.26
N TRP A 193 8.21 11.86 -16.56
CA TRP A 193 8.01 12.92 -17.54
C TRP A 193 6.73 12.69 -18.33
N SER A 194 5.97 13.75 -18.52
CA SER A 194 4.87 13.81 -19.48
C SER A 194 5.31 14.58 -20.71
N PHE A 195 5.24 13.93 -21.86
CA PHE A 195 5.55 14.56 -23.14
C PHE A 195 4.47 15.59 -23.55
N PRO A 196 4.75 16.44 -24.55
CA PRO A 196 3.76 17.38 -25.05
C PRO A 196 2.46 16.68 -25.43
N TYR A 197 1.34 17.21 -24.92
CA TYR A 197 -0.02 16.70 -25.19
C TYR A 197 -0.26 15.24 -24.74
N GLU A 198 0.57 14.72 -23.85
CA GLU A 198 0.42 13.38 -23.28
C GLU A 198 -0.59 13.37 -22.15
N SER A 199 -1.37 12.28 -22.06
CA SER A 199 -2.17 11.92 -20.89
C SER A 199 -1.70 10.58 -20.34
N LYS A 200 -1.48 10.53 -19.03
CA LYS A 200 -1.18 9.30 -18.28
C LYS A 200 -2.38 8.92 -17.41
N GLU A 201 -2.81 7.68 -17.53
CA GLU A 201 -3.97 7.18 -16.80
C GLU A 201 -3.54 6.00 -15.92
N PHE A 202 -4.18 5.88 -14.74
CA PHE A 202 -3.94 4.78 -13.82
C PHE A 202 -5.19 4.49 -12.99
N THR A 203 -5.24 3.29 -12.41
CA THR A 203 -6.29 2.88 -11.49
C THR A 203 -5.67 2.02 -10.39
N HIS A 204 -6.11 2.25 -9.15
CA HIS A 204 -5.78 1.41 -8.00
C HIS A 204 -6.98 1.34 -7.05
N TYR A 205 -6.90 0.43 -6.07
CA TYR A 205 -8.02 0.09 -5.19
C TYR A 205 -7.58 0.12 -3.75
N TRP A 206 -8.44 0.67 -2.87
CA TRP A 206 -8.29 0.61 -1.42
C TRP A 206 -9.43 -0.17 -0.80
N TYR A 207 -9.14 -1.08 0.14
CA TYR A 207 -10.18 -1.77 0.90
C TYR A 207 -9.69 -2.19 2.27
N GLY A 208 -10.65 -2.33 3.21
CA GLY A 208 -10.40 -2.88 4.53
C GLY A 208 -10.38 -4.40 4.51
N ILE A 209 -9.56 -4.99 5.38
CA ILE A 209 -9.45 -6.43 5.61
C ILE A 209 -9.64 -6.72 7.09
N ARG A 210 -10.16 -7.91 7.44
CA ARG A 210 -10.42 -8.30 8.82
C ARG A 210 -10.15 -9.78 9.04
N ASP A 211 -9.80 -10.10 10.32
CA ASP A 211 -9.71 -11.46 10.86
C ASP A 211 -8.84 -12.42 10.03
N MET A 212 -7.75 -11.90 9.45
CA MET A 212 -6.88 -12.66 8.55
C MET A 212 -5.57 -13.10 9.20
N GLY A 213 -5.15 -12.47 10.32
CA GLY A 213 -3.87 -12.72 10.97
C GLY A 213 -2.65 -12.15 10.23
N GLY A 214 -2.85 -11.34 9.20
CA GLY A 214 -1.81 -10.75 8.36
C GLY A 214 -2.18 -10.76 6.87
N VAL A 215 -1.24 -10.41 6.00
CA VAL A 215 -1.41 -10.40 4.53
C VAL A 215 -0.16 -10.93 3.86
N LYS A 216 -0.32 -11.86 2.93
CA LYS A 216 0.77 -12.43 2.12
C LYS A 216 0.54 -12.28 0.61
N ALA A 217 -0.71 -12.13 0.19
CA ALA A 217 -1.06 -11.89 -1.20
C ALA A 217 -2.34 -11.08 -1.32
N GLY A 218 -2.50 -10.35 -2.43
CA GLY A 218 -3.68 -9.54 -2.64
C GLY A 218 -3.97 -9.21 -4.09
N SER A 219 -5.25 -9.06 -4.35
CA SER A 219 -5.80 -8.55 -5.60
C SER A 219 -7.02 -7.68 -5.32
N ARG A 220 -7.60 -7.04 -6.32
CA ARG A 220 -8.87 -6.30 -6.14
C ARG A 220 -10.04 -7.20 -5.71
N HIS A 221 -9.92 -8.51 -5.84
CA HIS A 221 -10.98 -9.48 -5.54
C HIS A 221 -10.87 -10.07 -4.15
N ALA A 222 -9.64 -10.29 -3.68
CA ALA A 222 -9.40 -10.89 -2.38
C ALA A 222 -8.00 -10.56 -1.85
N ALA A 223 -7.86 -10.61 -0.54
CA ALA A 223 -6.59 -10.69 0.19
C ALA A 223 -6.47 -12.07 0.83
N LEU A 224 -5.25 -12.59 0.89
CA LEU A 224 -4.93 -13.91 1.46
C LEU A 224 -3.81 -13.79 2.49
N ASN A 225 -3.88 -14.63 3.52
CA ASN A 225 -2.81 -14.87 4.45
C ASN A 225 -2.56 -16.37 4.62
N LEU A 226 -1.31 -16.74 4.78
CA LEU A 226 -0.88 -18.10 5.09
C LEU A 226 0.33 -18.04 6.04
N ASP A 227 0.12 -18.41 7.28
CA ASP A 227 1.17 -18.46 8.30
C ASP A 227 1.31 -19.85 8.89
N ARG A 228 2.55 -20.31 9.05
CA ARG A 228 2.85 -21.53 9.76
C ARG A 228 2.86 -21.27 11.26
N LEU A 229 1.94 -21.89 12.00
CA LEU A 229 1.84 -21.75 13.44
C LEU A 229 2.71 -22.76 14.19
N SER A 230 2.84 -23.99 13.63
CA SER A 230 3.65 -25.09 14.18
C SER A 230 4.07 -26.06 13.06
N SER A 231 4.66 -27.19 13.43
CA SER A 231 5.03 -28.24 12.46
C SER A 231 3.83 -28.84 11.72
N ASP A 232 2.66 -28.81 12.36
CA ASP A 232 1.42 -29.48 11.93
C ASP A 232 0.22 -28.52 11.76
N ARG A 233 0.40 -27.23 11.97
CA ARG A 233 -0.69 -26.24 11.91
C ARG A 233 -0.33 -25.02 11.06
N VAL A 234 -1.28 -24.61 10.25
CA VAL A 234 -1.23 -23.37 9.47
C VAL A 234 -2.45 -22.51 9.75
N LEU A 235 -2.27 -21.20 9.73
CA LEU A 235 -3.35 -20.22 9.71
C LEU A 235 -3.59 -19.81 8.25
N VAL A 236 -4.82 -19.95 7.79
CA VAL A 236 -5.24 -19.48 6.47
C VAL A 236 -6.27 -18.39 6.67
N GLY A 237 -5.96 -17.19 6.22
CA GLY A 237 -6.87 -16.04 6.19
C GLY A 237 -7.30 -15.72 4.77
N ALA A 238 -8.57 -15.39 4.57
CA ALA A 238 -9.08 -14.92 3.29
C ALA A 238 -10.14 -13.85 3.50
N ASN A 239 -10.03 -12.74 2.77
CA ASN A 239 -10.99 -11.65 2.77
C ASN A 239 -11.37 -11.32 1.34
N ALA A 240 -12.64 -11.52 0.98
CA ALA A 240 -13.16 -11.22 -0.34
C ALA A 240 -13.76 -9.81 -0.38
N THR A 241 -13.60 -9.11 -1.50
CA THR A 241 -14.12 -7.75 -1.69
C THR A 241 -15.56 -7.69 -2.20
N GLU A 242 -16.16 -8.83 -2.45
CA GLU A 242 -17.55 -8.97 -2.88
C GLU A 242 -18.12 -10.32 -2.47
N LYS A 243 -19.44 -10.47 -2.58
CA LYS A 243 -20.10 -11.76 -2.40
C LYS A 243 -19.95 -12.59 -3.68
N TYR A 244 -19.45 -13.81 -3.52
CA TYR A 244 -19.38 -14.81 -4.59
C TYR A 244 -20.41 -15.90 -4.33
N ALA A 245 -21.13 -16.34 -5.38
CA ALA A 245 -22.10 -17.44 -5.28
C ALA A 245 -21.42 -18.77 -4.89
N LYS A 246 -20.15 -18.92 -5.24
CA LYS A 246 -19.29 -20.04 -4.85
C LYS A 246 -17.87 -19.55 -4.71
N LEU A 247 -17.27 -19.83 -3.56
CA LEU A 247 -15.85 -19.61 -3.28
C LEU A 247 -15.23 -20.92 -2.88
N THR A 248 -14.07 -21.26 -3.43
CA THR A 248 -13.30 -22.42 -3.04
C THR A 248 -11.91 -21.96 -2.60
N LEU A 249 -11.52 -22.34 -1.40
CA LEU A 249 -10.18 -22.17 -0.85
C LEU A 249 -9.47 -23.51 -0.88
N GLU A 250 -8.30 -23.57 -1.50
CA GLU A 250 -7.44 -24.76 -1.52
C GLU A 250 -6.09 -24.44 -0.90
N LEU A 251 -5.64 -25.29 0.01
CA LEU A 251 -4.28 -25.33 0.50
C LEU A 251 -3.54 -26.40 -0.27
N ARG A 252 -2.44 -26.03 -0.92
CA ARG A 252 -1.65 -26.94 -1.76
C ARG A 252 -0.19 -27.01 -1.33
N HIS A 253 0.44 -28.16 -1.60
CA HIS A 253 1.89 -28.32 -1.58
C HIS A 253 2.33 -28.83 -2.95
N GLY A 254 2.88 -27.97 -3.78
CA GLY A 254 3.04 -28.23 -5.21
C GLY A 254 1.69 -28.50 -5.89
N ASP A 255 1.57 -29.63 -6.56
CA ASP A 255 0.32 -30.04 -7.22
C ASP A 255 -0.67 -30.78 -6.30
N GLU A 256 -0.23 -31.18 -5.11
CA GLU A 256 -1.05 -31.88 -4.14
C GLU A 256 -1.99 -30.92 -3.39
N VAL A 257 -3.28 -31.24 -3.37
CA VAL A 257 -4.29 -30.51 -2.57
C VAL A 257 -4.36 -31.12 -1.19
N LEU A 258 -3.87 -30.38 -0.18
CA LEU A 258 -3.85 -30.82 1.22
C LEU A 258 -5.20 -30.55 1.93
N TYR A 259 -5.89 -29.49 1.53
CA TYR A 259 -7.16 -29.11 2.13
C TYR A 259 -8.00 -28.30 1.15
N THR A 260 -9.32 -28.53 1.17
CA THR A 260 -10.28 -27.76 0.37
C THR A 260 -11.45 -27.33 1.25
N ARG A 261 -11.84 -26.06 1.15
CA ARG A 261 -13.05 -25.55 1.76
C ARG A 261 -13.85 -24.80 0.70
N SER A 262 -15.12 -25.16 0.53
CA SER A 262 -16.06 -24.43 -0.32
C SER A 262 -17.16 -23.81 0.53
N GLY A 263 -17.60 -22.62 0.12
CA GLY A 263 -18.66 -21.87 0.79
C GLY A 263 -19.27 -20.84 -0.16
N ALA A 264 -20.36 -20.23 0.26
CA ALA A 264 -21.00 -19.09 -0.38
C ALA A 264 -20.84 -17.84 0.50
#